data_bf7342a1ecc18de4e8d0e8292ca230e0
#
_entry.id   bf7342a1ecc18de4e8d0e8292ca230e0
#
_cell.length_a   1.000
_cell.length_b   1.000
_cell.length_c   1.000
_cell.angle_alpha   90.00
_cell.angle_beta   90.00
_cell.angle_gamma   90.00
#
_symmetry.space_group_name_H-M   'P 1'
#
loop_
_entity.id
_entity.type
_entity.pdbx_description
1 polymer ?
#
loop_
_entity_poly.entity_id
_entity_poly.type
_entity_poly.pdbx_seq_one_letter_code
_entity_poly.pdbx_strand_id
1 'polypeptide(L)'
;MTQLEAIAFDDRGVPLTGWLAQPEGEPRAAVLVFPTIANVTPAIERRAQMLVDRGYLAFIGDFYGEPVPDFAAAQRLAAALRGDVDHYRTRLEANLNTMRNLSAATGLQLAAIGFCMGGQAVLELARAGKELAAVVSFHGLLDTGRPARAPVHPRILVCHGDQDPMVPREQVMAFWQEMDAAEAHWHFHAYSGVKHGFTDPASDSRGLAAVGYDASADRQSWAAMNNLFDELF
;
A
#
# COMPACT_ATOMS: atom_id res chain seq x y z
N MET A 1 12.89 -8.73 -16.66
CA MET A 1 11.64 -8.37 -15.93
C MET A 1 10.92 -9.67 -15.63
N THR A 2 10.58 -9.90 -14.38
CA THR A 2 9.78 -11.07 -13.97
C THR A 2 8.41 -10.98 -14.65
N GLN A 3 7.92 -12.08 -15.17
CA GLN A 3 6.58 -12.14 -15.78
C GLN A 3 5.54 -12.03 -14.66
N LEU A 4 4.61 -11.09 -14.79
CA LEU A 4 3.45 -10.99 -13.92
C LEU A 4 2.40 -12.04 -14.33
N GLU A 5 2.01 -12.88 -13.40
CA GLU A 5 0.93 -13.87 -13.57
C GLU A 5 -0.38 -13.28 -13.09
N ALA A 6 -1.43 -13.30 -13.93
CA ALA A 6 -2.75 -12.83 -13.56
C ALA A 6 -3.46 -13.87 -12.70
N ILE A 7 -3.92 -13.46 -11.51
CA ILE A 7 -4.67 -14.29 -10.57
C ILE A 7 -6.08 -13.72 -10.46
N ALA A 8 -7.07 -14.44 -10.97
CA ALA A 8 -8.47 -14.07 -10.85
C ALA A 8 -9.03 -14.44 -9.48
N PHE A 9 -9.83 -13.56 -8.90
CA PHE A 9 -10.56 -13.79 -7.64
C PHE A 9 -11.84 -12.97 -7.61
N ASP A 10 -12.61 -13.08 -6.55
CA ASP A 10 -13.92 -12.41 -6.42
C ASP A 10 -14.06 -11.73 -5.06
N ASP A 11 -14.72 -10.58 -5.04
CA ASP A 11 -15.23 -9.96 -3.82
C ASP A 11 -16.70 -9.62 -3.99
N ARG A 12 -17.60 -10.41 -3.37
CA ARG A 12 -19.06 -10.22 -3.38
C ARG A 12 -19.66 -10.14 -4.79
N GLY A 13 -19.19 -11.00 -5.71
CA GLY A 13 -19.66 -11.03 -7.09
C GLY A 13 -18.98 -10.00 -8.00
N VAL A 14 -18.01 -9.25 -7.52
CA VAL A 14 -17.15 -8.38 -8.33
C VAL A 14 -15.90 -9.15 -8.72
N PRO A 15 -15.70 -9.47 -10.01
CA PRO A 15 -14.48 -10.13 -10.45
C PRO A 15 -13.29 -9.18 -10.34
N LEU A 16 -12.18 -9.67 -9.75
CA LEU A 16 -10.95 -8.93 -9.53
C LEU A 16 -9.77 -9.68 -10.17
N THR A 17 -8.72 -8.96 -10.49
CA THR A 17 -7.49 -9.54 -11.01
C THR A 17 -6.27 -8.99 -10.29
N GLY A 18 -5.63 -9.82 -9.47
CA GLY A 18 -4.32 -9.50 -8.90
C GLY A 18 -3.20 -9.99 -9.81
N TRP A 19 -1.98 -9.52 -9.54
CA TRP A 19 -0.81 -9.86 -10.34
C TRP A 19 0.31 -10.39 -9.46
N LEU A 20 0.68 -11.65 -9.69
CA LEU A 20 1.72 -12.34 -8.95
C LEU A 20 3.07 -12.21 -9.65
N ALA A 21 4.10 -11.86 -8.89
CA ALA A 21 5.50 -11.93 -9.28
C ALA A 21 6.28 -12.73 -8.24
N GLN A 22 7.13 -13.65 -8.69
CA GLN A 22 7.88 -14.54 -7.80
C GLN A 22 9.38 -14.41 -8.03
N PRO A 23 10.20 -14.48 -6.97
CA PRO A 23 11.65 -14.53 -7.08
C PRO A 23 12.11 -15.91 -7.58
N GLU A 24 13.35 -16.00 -8.05
CA GLU A 24 14.01 -17.29 -8.22
C GLU A 24 14.35 -17.89 -6.85
N GLY A 25 13.92 -19.11 -6.60
CA GLY A 25 14.11 -19.80 -5.31
C GLY A 25 13.02 -19.53 -4.27
N GLU A 26 13.32 -19.88 -2.99
CA GLU A 26 12.35 -19.73 -1.90
C GLU A 26 12.18 -18.27 -1.51
N PRO A 27 10.93 -17.74 -1.48
CA PRO A 27 10.68 -16.38 -1.06
C PRO A 27 10.97 -16.17 0.44
N ARG A 28 11.52 -15.00 0.80
CA ARG A 28 11.74 -14.58 2.19
C ARG A 28 10.41 -14.33 2.93
N ALA A 29 9.46 -13.69 2.26
CA ALA A 29 8.10 -13.39 2.72
C ALA A 29 7.20 -13.08 1.52
N ALA A 30 5.88 -12.99 1.74
CA ALA A 30 4.93 -12.55 0.73
C ALA A 30 4.47 -11.10 1.01
N VAL A 31 4.53 -10.24 0.01
CA VAL A 31 4.22 -8.82 0.12
C VAL A 31 3.05 -8.45 -0.79
N LEU A 32 1.94 -8.04 -0.18
CA LEU A 32 0.81 -7.45 -0.89
C LEU A 32 1.14 -6.00 -1.24
N VAL A 33 1.04 -5.64 -2.51
CA VAL A 33 1.31 -4.30 -3.03
C VAL A 33 -0.01 -3.65 -3.44
N PHE A 34 -0.48 -2.67 -2.66
CA PHE A 34 -1.64 -1.89 -3.07
C PHE A 34 -1.22 -0.69 -3.93
N PRO A 35 -1.83 -0.55 -5.12
CA PRO A 35 -1.54 0.51 -6.06
C PRO A 35 -2.09 1.88 -5.62
N THR A 36 -1.90 2.88 -6.47
CA THR A 36 -2.57 4.19 -6.35
C THR A 36 -4.04 4.09 -6.81
N ILE A 37 -4.76 5.22 -6.80
CA ILE A 37 -6.14 5.28 -7.37
C ILE A 37 -6.20 4.90 -8.86
N ALA A 38 -5.08 4.92 -9.56
CA ALA A 38 -5.01 4.50 -10.97
C ALA A 38 -4.94 2.98 -11.15
N ASN A 39 -5.02 2.21 -10.05
CA ASN A 39 -4.83 0.77 -10.04
C ASN A 39 -3.44 0.36 -10.55
N VAL A 40 -3.28 -0.73 -11.26
CA VAL A 40 -2.00 -1.21 -11.74
C VAL A 40 -1.43 -0.26 -12.80
N THR A 41 -0.18 0.15 -12.62
CA THR A 41 0.56 1.04 -13.51
C THR A 41 2.01 0.56 -13.64
N PRO A 42 2.78 0.97 -14.68
CA PRO A 42 4.19 0.62 -14.80
C PRO A 42 5.03 0.97 -13.56
N ALA A 43 4.67 2.02 -12.82
CA ALA A 43 5.35 2.37 -11.58
C ALA A 43 5.12 1.30 -10.50
N ILE A 44 3.90 0.77 -10.37
CA ILE A 44 3.56 -0.30 -9.41
C ILE A 44 4.19 -1.63 -9.82
N GLU A 45 4.17 -1.97 -11.11
CA GLU A 45 4.86 -3.16 -11.65
C GLU A 45 6.37 -3.10 -11.35
N ARG A 46 6.99 -1.93 -11.52
CA ARG A 46 8.39 -1.71 -11.13
C ARG A 46 8.61 -1.96 -9.63
N ARG A 47 7.70 -1.56 -8.74
CA ARG A 47 7.82 -1.82 -7.30
C ARG A 47 7.70 -3.32 -6.97
N ALA A 48 6.81 -4.03 -7.64
CA ALA A 48 6.73 -5.48 -7.50
C ALA A 48 8.03 -6.16 -7.97
N GLN A 49 8.60 -5.72 -9.10
CA GLN A 49 9.91 -6.22 -9.55
C GLN A 49 11.02 -5.95 -8.53
N MET A 50 11.07 -4.75 -7.95
CA MET A 50 12.07 -4.39 -6.92
C MET A 50 11.96 -5.27 -5.66
N LEU A 51 10.75 -5.72 -5.29
CA LEU A 51 10.56 -6.69 -4.21
C LEU A 51 11.07 -8.07 -4.61
N VAL A 52 10.75 -8.53 -5.81
CA VAL A 52 11.23 -9.80 -6.36
C VAL A 52 12.76 -9.86 -6.42
N ASP A 53 13.41 -8.78 -6.85
CA ASP A 53 14.87 -8.65 -6.89
C ASP A 53 15.53 -8.76 -5.49
N ARG A 54 14.73 -8.56 -4.43
CA ARG A 54 15.14 -8.74 -3.03
C ARG A 54 14.69 -10.08 -2.42
N GLY A 55 14.14 -10.97 -3.23
CA GLY A 55 13.73 -12.30 -2.78
C GLY A 55 12.35 -12.36 -2.14
N TYR A 56 11.47 -11.38 -2.35
CA TYR A 56 10.09 -11.42 -1.88
C TYR A 56 9.14 -11.90 -2.97
N LEU A 57 8.14 -12.69 -2.60
CA LEU A 57 6.95 -12.86 -3.44
C LEU A 57 6.15 -11.55 -3.40
N ALA A 58 5.79 -10.99 -4.55
CA ALA A 58 4.99 -9.78 -4.64
C ALA A 58 3.63 -10.08 -5.29
N PHE A 59 2.55 -9.61 -4.67
CA PHE A 59 1.20 -9.71 -5.20
C PHE A 59 0.59 -8.31 -5.29
N ILE A 60 0.37 -7.82 -6.52
CA ILE A 60 -0.27 -6.52 -6.74
C ILE A 60 -1.79 -6.74 -6.64
N GLY A 61 -2.44 -6.00 -5.74
CA GLY A 61 -3.88 -6.06 -5.55
C GLY A 61 -4.67 -5.24 -6.57
N ASP A 62 -5.95 -5.55 -6.67
CA ASP A 62 -6.94 -4.85 -7.51
C ASP A 62 -8.01 -4.21 -6.62
N PHE A 63 -8.25 -2.91 -6.79
CA PHE A 63 -9.28 -2.19 -6.05
C PHE A 63 -10.67 -2.32 -6.67
N TYR A 64 -10.77 -2.39 -8.02
CA TYR A 64 -12.02 -2.07 -8.70
C TYR A 64 -12.61 -3.22 -9.52
N GLY A 65 -11.80 -4.11 -10.07
CA GLY A 65 -12.23 -5.16 -11.00
C GLY A 65 -12.61 -4.63 -12.38
N GLU A 66 -12.33 -3.36 -12.64
CA GLU A 66 -12.62 -2.70 -13.91
C GLU A 66 -11.48 -1.77 -14.33
N PRO A 67 -11.35 -1.49 -15.64
CA PRO A 67 -10.31 -0.58 -16.14
C PRO A 67 -10.46 0.83 -15.61
N VAL A 68 -9.33 1.50 -15.38
CA VAL A 68 -9.25 2.91 -14.98
C VAL A 68 -8.70 3.74 -16.14
N PRO A 69 -9.56 4.23 -17.05
CA PRO A 69 -9.11 4.82 -18.31
C PRO A 69 -8.48 6.21 -18.14
N ASP A 70 -8.85 6.95 -17.10
CA ASP A 70 -8.37 8.30 -16.84
C ASP A 70 -8.45 8.69 -15.37
N PHE A 71 -7.93 9.88 -15.05
CA PHE A 71 -7.88 10.38 -13.67
C PHE A 71 -9.28 10.66 -13.07
N ALA A 72 -10.25 11.09 -13.88
CA ALA A 72 -11.61 11.34 -13.39
C ALA A 72 -12.31 10.03 -13.01
N ALA A 73 -12.13 8.97 -13.81
CA ALA A 73 -12.59 7.62 -13.48
C ALA A 73 -11.91 7.10 -12.19
N ALA A 74 -10.59 7.28 -12.06
CA ALA A 74 -9.85 6.91 -10.86
C ALA A 74 -10.41 7.59 -9.60
N GLN A 75 -10.66 8.90 -9.66
CA GLN A 75 -11.23 9.66 -8.54
C GLN A 75 -12.64 9.17 -8.17
N ARG A 76 -13.50 8.93 -9.16
CA ARG A 76 -14.87 8.43 -8.92
C ARG A 76 -14.87 7.04 -8.28
N LEU A 77 -14.07 6.11 -8.81
CA LEU A 77 -13.96 4.74 -8.30
C LEU A 77 -13.39 4.72 -6.88
N ALA A 78 -12.33 5.50 -6.65
CA ALA A 78 -11.72 5.63 -5.33
C ALA A 78 -12.70 6.23 -4.31
N ALA A 79 -13.44 7.28 -4.68
CA ALA A 79 -14.45 7.90 -3.81
C ALA A 79 -15.58 6.92 -3.48
N ALA A 80 -16.08 6.17 -4.46
CA ALA A 80 -17.14 5.19 -4.27
C ALA A 80 -16.69 4.05 -3.32
N LEU A 81 -15.48 3.52 -3.51
CA LEU A 81 -14.97 2.43 -2.68
C LEU A 81 -14.66 2.91 -1.24
N ARG A 82 -14.03 4.07 -1.08
CA ARG A 82 -13.67 4.63 0.23
C ARG A 82 -14.86 5.21 0.99
N GLY A 83 -15.94 5.52 0.32
CA GLY A 83 -17.15 6.10 0.93
C GLY A 83 -17.84 5.15 1.92
N ASP A 84 -17.61 3.84 1.81
CA ASP A 84 -18.03 2.83 2.77
C ASP A 84 -16.81 2.07 3.30
N VAL A 85 -16.41 2.38 4.52
CA VAL A 85 -15.20 1.80 5.14
C VAL A 85 -15.31 0.28 5.33
N ASP A 86 -16.50 -0.26 5.53
CA ASP A 86 -16.69 -1.70 5.68
C ASP A 86 -16.55 -2.42 4.35
N HIS A 87 -17.13 -1.85 3.30
CA HIS A 87 -16.91 -2.35 1.94
C HIS A 87 -15.44 -2.23 1.55
N TYR A 88 -14.81 -1.09 1.83
CA TYR A 88 -13.39 -0.89 1.54
C TYR A 88 -12.53 -1.96 2.22
N ARG A 89 -12.67 -2.16 3.54
CA ARG A 89 -11.93 -3.19 4.28
C ARG A 89 -12.18 -4.60 3.75
N THR A 90 -13.41 -4.92 3.37
CA THR A 90 -13.73 -6.23 2.77
C THR A 90 -13.00 -6.44 1.45
N ARG A 91 -12.96 -5.42 0.59
CA ARG A 91 -12.20 -5.45 -0.67
C ARG A 91 -10.70 -5.65 -0.43
N LEU A 92 -10.13 -4.97 0.55
CA LEU A 92 -8.71 -5.13 0.91
C LEU A 92 -8.43 -6.53 1.46
N GLU A 93 -9.34 -7.06 2.27
CA GLU A 93 -9.22 -8.41 2.81
C GLU A 93 -9.32 -9.50 1.74
N ALA A 94 -10.17 -9.32 0.71
CA ALA A 94 -10.24 -10.24 -0.41
C ALA A 94 -8.89 -10.35 -1.14
N ASN A 95 -8.21 -9.23 -1.37
CA ASN A 95 -6.86 -9.21 -1.92
C ASN A 95 -5.84 -9.94 -1.02
N LEU A 96 -5.86 -9.65 0.28
CA LEU A 96 -4.96 -10.28 1.25
C LEU A 96 -5.18 -11.80 1.33
N ASN A 97 -6.43 -12.24 1.37
CA ASN A 97 -6.78 -13.65 1.44
C ASN A 97 -6.41 -14.39 0.14
N THR A 98 -6.57 -13.73 -1.01
CA THR A 98 -6.12 -14.29 -2.29
C THR A 98 -4.62 -14.55 -2.26
N MET A 99 -3.79 -13.56 -1.88
CA MET A 99 -2.34 -13.75 -1.74
C MET A 99 -2.01 -14.85 -0.72
N ARG A 100 -2.63 -14.83 0.47
CA ARG A 100 -2.40 -15.83 1.54
C ARG A 100 -2.66 -17.25 1.08
N ASN A 101 -3.65 -17.47 0.22
CA ASN A 101 -4.07 -18.78 -0.25
C ASN A 101 -3.31 -19.28 -1.49
N LEU A 102 -2.38 -18.49 -2.03
CA LEU A 102 -1.49 -18.96 -3.09
C LEU A 102 -0.57 -20.06 -2.56
N SER A 103 -0.38 -21.13 -3.31
CA SER A 103 0.54 -22.20 -2.95
C SER A 103 1.98 -21.68 -2.71
N ALA A 104 2.39 -20.70 -3.51
CA ALA A 104 3.69 -20.03 -3.39
C ALA A 104 3.83 -19.19 -2.11
N ALA A 105 2.74 -18.83 -1.45
CA ALA A 105 2.75 -18.07 -0.19
C ALA A 105 2.59 -18.94 1.05
N THR A 106 2.44 -20.26 0.89
CA THR A 106 2.22 -21.19 1.99
C THR A 106 3.37 -21.18 3.00
N GLY A 107 3.05 -20.89 4.27
CA GLY A 107 4.03 -20.84 5.37
C GLY A 107 4.86 -19.55 5.42
N LEU A 108 4.70 -18.62 4.48
CA LEU A 108 5.41 -17.35 4.51
C LEU A 108 4.77 -16.38 5.49
N GLN A 109 5.61 -15.52 6.09
CA GLN A 109 5.13 -14.32 6.75
C GLN A 109 4.59 -13.34 5.71
N LEU A 110 3.55 -12.59 6.09
CA LEU A 110 2.87 -11.66 5.18
C LEU A 110 3.16 -10.22 5.59
N ALA A 111 3.44 -9.37 4.60
CA ALA A 111 3.48 -7.92 4.76
C ALA A 111 2.62 -7.25 3.69
N ALA A 112 2.32 -5.97 3.89
CA ALA A 112 1.65 -5.18 2.87
C ALA A 112 2.33 -3.81 2.71
N ILE A 113 2.48 -3.37 1.47
CA ILE A 113 2.93 -2.02 1.16
C ILE A 113 1.92 -1.34 0.26
N GLY A 114 1.86 -0.01 0.28
CA GLY A 114 0.91 0.69 -0.58
C GLY A 114 1.29 2.13 -0.86
N PHE A 115 0.79 2.63 -1.97
CA PHE A 115 1.13 3.94 -2.53
C PHE A 115 -0.13 4.80 -2.67
N CYS A 116 -0.13 6.05 -2.20
CA CYS A 116 -1.30 6.94 -2.26
C CYS A 116 -2.52 6.29 -1.56
N MET A 117 -3.62 6.02 -2.26
CA MET A 117 -4.76 5.24 -1.74
C MET A 117 -4.32 3.87 -1.21
N GLY A 118 -3.35 3.23 -1.85
CA GLY A 118 -2.77 1.97 -1.36
C GLY A 118 -2.06 2.12 -0.02
N GLY A 119 -1.45 3.27 0.24
CA GLY A 119 -0.86 3.59 1.54
C GLY A 119 -1.93 3.68 2.64
N GLN A 120 -3.11 4.26 2.35
CA GLN A 120 -4.25 4.20 3.24
C GLN A 120 -4.77 2.75 3.40
N ALA A 121 -4.84 1.99 2.30
CA ALA A 121 -5.32 0.62 2.31
C ALA A 121 -4.56 -0.28 3.29
N VAL A 122 -3.23 -0.22 3.32
CA VAL A 122 -2.44 -1.03 4.25
C VAL A 122 -2.66 -0.61 5.69
N LEU A 123 -2.87 0.69 5.96
CA LEU A 123 -3.23 1.17 7.29
C LEU A 123 -4.64 0.70 7.70
N GLU A 124 -5.59 0.63 6.77
CA GLU A 124 -6.92 0.06 7.03
C GLU A 124 -6.88 -1.43 7.35
N LEU A 125 -6.00 -2.22 6.71
CA LEU A 125 -5.77 -3.63 7.10
C LEU A 125 -5.22 -3.74 8.53
N ALA A 126 -4.25 -2.88 8.88
CA ALA A 126 -3.70 -2.84 10.24
C ALA A 126 -4.77 -2.47 11.28
N ARG A 127 -5.56 -1.40 11.02
CA ARG A 127 -6.70 -0.98 11.86
C ARG A 127 -7.76 -2.06 12.02
N ALA A 128 -7.96 -2.88 10.99
CA ALA A 128 -8.89 -4.01 11.01
C ALA A 128 -8.32 -5.27 11.68
N GLY A 129 -7.11 -5.20 12.26
CA GLY A 129 -6.49 -6.31 12.98
C GLY A 129 -6.09 -7.49 12.11
N LYS A 130 -5.77 -7.24 10.83
CA LYS A 130 -5.37 -8.33 9.93
C LYS A 130 -3.95 -8.83 10.27
N GLU A 131 -3.76 -10.15 10.17
CA GLU A 131 -2.48 -10.80 10.48
C GLU A 131 -1.44 -10.50 9.41
N LEU A 132 -0.62 -9.50 9.69
CA LEU A 132 0.51 -9.04 8.90
C LEU A 132 1.70 -8.81 9.84
N ALA A 133 2.92 -9.12 9.40
CA ALA A 133 4.14 -8.78 10.15
C ALA A 133 4.42 -7.27 10.08
N ALA A 134 4.21 -6.67 8.92
CA ALA A 134 4.38 -5.23 8.71
C ALA A 134 3.43 -4.65 7.69
N VAL A 135 3.16 -3.35 7.82
CA VAL A 135 2.54 -2.52 6.79
C VAL A 135 3.38 -1.27 6.53
N VAL A 136 3.55 -0.91 5.24
CA VAL A 136 4.32 0.29 4.84
C VAL A 136 3.48 1.18 3.94
N SER A 137 3.24 2.40 4.39
CA SER A 137 2.47 3.42 3.68
C SER A 137 3.40 4.43 3.02
N PHE A 138 3.40 4.51 1.70
CA PHE A 138 4.11 5.54 0.93
C PHE A 138 3.12 6.62 0.50
N HIS A 139 3.33 7.85 0.98
CA HIS A 139 2.45 9.02 0.72
C HIS A 139 0.95 8.67 0.78
N GLY A 140 0.58 7.81 1.74
CA GLY A 140 -0.81 7.40 1.95
C GLY A 140 -1.60 8.46 2.70
N LEU A 141 -2.93 8.47 2.45
CA LEU A 141 -3.84 9.21 3.31
C LEU A 141 -3.89 8.55 4.68
N LEU A 142 -3.97 9.35 5.72
CA LEU A 142 -3.93 8.86 7.11
C LEU A 142 -5.32 8.82 7.76
N ASP A 143 -6.30 9.47 7.13
CA ASP A 143 -7.70 9.49 7.59
C ASP A 143 -8.36 8.10 7.50
N THR A 144 -9.38 7.92 8.32
CA THR A 144 -10.20 6.70 8.33
C THR A 144 -11.63 7.02 8.75
N GLY A 145 -12.60 6.30 8.19
CA GLY A 145 -13.98 6.31 8.69
C GLY A 145 -14.17 5.47 9.96
N ARG A 146 -13.16 4.66 10.33
CA ARG A 146 -13.23 3.77 11.49
C ARG A 146 -11.85 3.60 12.14
N PRO A 147 -11.50 4.39 13.15
CA PRO A 147 -10.26 4.24 13.91
C PRO A 147 -10.09 2.85 14.52
N ALA A 148 -8.85 2.48 14.81
CA ALA A 148 -8.53 1.24 15.52
C ALA A 148 -9.20 1.22 16.91
N ARG A 149 -9.75 0.06 17.28
CA ARG A 149 -10.42 -0.14 18.59
C ARG A 149 -9.76 -1.20 19.45
N ALA A 150 -8.70 -1.82 18.97
CA ALA A 150 -7.94 -2.87 19.62
C ALA A 150 -6.46 -2.64 19.30
N PRO A 151 -5.54 -3.31 20.01
CA PRO A 151 -4.13 -3.22 19.69
C PRO A 151 -3.86 -3.53 18.21
N VAL A 152 -3.01 -2.72 17.59
CA VAL A 152 -2.57 -2.87 16.21
C VAL A 152 -1.24 -3.62 16.22
N HIS A 153 -1.24 -4.86 15.78
CA HIS A 153 -0.10 -5.76 15.90
C HIS A 153 0.98 -5.61 14.83
N PRO A 154 0.64 -5.35 13.53
CA PRO A 154 1.69 -5.16 12.51
C PRO A 154 2.66 -4.03 12.87
N ARG A 155 3.95 -4.21 12.55
CA ARG A 155 4.90 -3.09 12.54
C ARG A 155 4.46 -2.11 11.45
N ILE A 156 4.38 -0.83 11.78
CA ILE A 156 3.92 0.22 10.86
C ILE A 156 5.10 1.11 10.47
N LEU A 157 5.28 1.34 9.18
CA LEU A 157 6.13 2.41 8.65
C LEU A 157 5.30 3.33 7.77
N VAL A 158 5.31 4.62 8.06
CA VAL A 158 4.73 5.66 7.21
C VAL A 158 5.83 6.54 6.64
N CYS A 159 5.85 6.71 5.32
CA CYS A 159 6.74 7.60 4.59
C CYS A 159 5.91 8.73 3.96
N HIS A 160 6.03 9.93 4.51
CA HIS A 160 5.15 11.07 4.24
C HIS A 160 5.91 12.27 3.70
N GLY A 161 5.37 12.92 2.66
CA GLY A 161 5.86 14.22 2.19
C GLY A 161 5.23 15.35 3.01
N ASP A 162 6.03 16.15 3.73
CA ASP A 162 5.54 17.20 4.64
C ASP A 162 4.80 18.35 3.91
N GLN A 163 4.96 18.49 2.58
CA GLN A 163 4.19 19.42 1.74
C GLN A 163 3.04 18.74 0.98
N ASP A 164 2.59 17.57 1.41
CA ASP A 164 1.40 16.94 0.86
C ASP A 164 0.12 17.62 1.36
N PRO A 165 -0.60 18.37 0.50
CA PRO A 165 -1.80 19.08 0.94
C PRO A 165 -3.01 18.17 1.21
N MET A 166 -2.94 16.89 0.80
CA MET A 166 -3.97 15.90 1.10
C MET A 166 -3.84 15.33 2.51
N VAL A 167 -2.67 15.51 3.15
CA VAL A 167 -2.37 15.01 4.49
C VAL A 167 -1.74 16.14 5.32
N PRO A 168 -2.54 17.10 5.79
CA PRO A 168 -2.04 18.21 6.60
C PRO A 168 -1.51 17.72 7.96
N ARG A 169 -0.67 18.51 8.61
CA ARG A 169 -0.01 18.14 9.88
C ARG A 169 -0.99 17.78 10.99
N GLU A 170 -2.18 18.37 10.99
CA GLU A 170 -3.25 18.00 11.93
C GLU A 170 -3.69 16.55 11.76
N GLN A 171 -3.76 16.06 10.52
CA GLN A 171 -4.06 14.65 10.23
C GLN A 171 -2.91 13.73 10.65
N VAL A 172 -1.65 14.16 10.48
CA VAL A 172 -0.47 13.45 10.99
C VAL A 172 -0.54 13.30 12.50
N MET A 173 -0.83 14.39 13.22
CA MET A 173 -0.96 14.36 14.69
C MET A 173 -2.10 13.46 15.14
N ALA A 174 -3.25 13.50 14.46
CA ALA A 174 -4.39 12.63 14.77
C ALA A 174 -4.05 11.15 14.55
N PHE A 175 -3.30 10.84 13.48
CA PHE A 175 -2.81 9.48 13.23
C PHE A 175 -1.86 8.98 14.32
N TRP A 176 -0.91 9.80 14.78
CA TRP A 176 -0.01 9.42 15.89
C TRP A 176 -0.79 9.12 17.17
N GLN A 177 -1.74 10.00 17.52
CA GLN A 177 -2.60 9.80 18.70
C GLN A 177 -3.44 8.52 18.59
N GLU A 178 -3.96 8.22 17.39
CA GLU A 178 -4.69 6.97 17.15
C GLU A 178 -3.79 5.75 17.35
N MET A 179 -2.58 5.77 16.75
CA MET A 179 -1.65 4.65 16.83
C MET A 179 -1.12 4.43 18.26
N ASP A 180 -0.86 5.50 19.01
CA ASP A 180 -0.48 5.40 20.41
C ASP A 180 -1.61 4.81 21.27
N ALA A 181 -2.86 5.26 21.06
CA ALA A 181 -4.02 4.72 21.74
C ALA A 181 -4.34 3.25 21.40
N ALA A 182 -3.93 2.82 20.21
CA ALA A 182 -4.05 1.44 19.72
C ALA A 182 -2.81 0.59 20.05
N GLU A 183 -1.90 1.07 20.89
CA GLU A 183 -0.66 0.37 21.29
C GLU A 183 0.16 -0.15 20.09
N ALA A 184 0.10 0.57 18.96
CA ALA A 184 0.79 0.19 17.73
C ALA A 184 2.31 0.43 17.84
N HIS A 185 3.08 -0.43 17.20
CA HIS A 185 4.51 -0.20 17.02
C HIS A 185 4.76 0.46 15.67
N TRP A 186 4.91 1.79 15.65
CA TRP A 186 4.98 2.58 14.42
C TRP A 186 6.25 3.44 14.31
N HIS A 187 6.69 3.64 13.06
CA HIS A 187 7.69 4.62 12.65
C HIS A 187 7.08 5.57 11.62
N PHE A 188 7.47 6.83 11.68
CA PHE A 188 6.97 7.87 10.79
C PHE A 188 8.12 8.70 10.24
N HIS A 189 8.34 8.67 8.93
CA HIS A 189 9.36 9.45 8.25
C HIS A 189 8.68 10.58 7.48
N ALA A 190 8.92 11.83 7.89
CA ALA A 190 8.46 13.02 7.21
C ALA A 190 9.61 13.63 6.39
N TYR A 191 9.36 13.88 5.11
CA TYR A 191 10.33 14.47 4.18
C TYR A 191 9.96 15.93 3.93
N SER A 192 10.76 16.87 4.45
CA SER A 192 10.55 18.32 4.32
C SER A 192 10.58 18.75 2.86
N GLY A 193 9.62 19.57 2.44
CA GLY A 193 9.54 20.10 1.07
C GLY A 193 8.97 19.13 0.04
N VAL A 194 8.65 17.89 0.42
CA VAL A 194 8.22 16.81 -0.47
C VAL A 194 6.69 16.78 -0.56
N LYS A 195 6.18 16.63 -1.79
CA LYS A 195 4.75 16.58 -2.12
C LYS A 195 4.20 15.17 -2.14
N HIS A 196 2.88 15.03 -2.41
CA HIS A 196 2.23 13.75 -2.66
C HIS A 196 2.82 13.02 -3.88
N GLY A 197 2.80 11.69 -3.87
CA GLY A 197 3.22 10.88 -5.03
C GLY A 197 4.72 10.89 -5.32
N PHE A 198 5.55 11.20 -4.33
CA PHE A 198 7.00 11.41 -4.48
C PHE A 198 7.78 10.18 -4.93
N THR A 199 7.16 9.01 -4.94
CA THR A 199 7.81 7.75 -5.34
C THR A 199 7.67 7.42 -6.84
N ASP A 200 6.92 8.21 -7.60
CA ASP A 200 6.68 7.98 -9.03
C ASP A 200 7.24 9.12 -9.88
N PRO A 201 8.27 8.88 -10.71
CA PRO A 201 8.81 9.90 -11.60
C PRO A 201 7.79 10.55 -12.54
N ALA A 202 6.71 9.82 -12.89
CA ALA A 202 5.64 10.35 -13.72
C ALA A 202 4.81 11.44 -13.00
N SER A 203 4.95 11.59 -11.68
CA SER A 203 4.25 12.61 -10.90
C SER A 203 4.49 14.02 -11.42
N ASP A 204 5.70 14.34 -11.87
CA ASP A 204 6.05 15.69 -12.38
C ASP A 204 5.32 16.03 -13.67
N SER A 205 4.99 15.03 -14.49
CA SER A 205 4.29 15.23 -15.77
C SER A 205 2.77 15.34 -15.64
N ARG A 206 2.20 15.11 -14.45
CA ARG A 206 0.74 15.13 -14.22
C ARG A 206 0.14 16.52 -14.17
N GLY A 207 0.95 17.57 -14.05
CA GLY A 207 0.49 18.97 -13.99
C GLY A 207 -0.35 19.30 -12.75
N LEU A 208 -0.28 18.51 -11.69
CA LEU A 208 -1.01 18.70 -10.43
C LEU A 208 -0.09 19.36 -9.39
N ALA A 209 -0.45 20.55 -8.91
CA ALA A 209 0.37 21.31 -7.95
C ALA A 209 0.66 20.54 -6.65
N ALA A 210 -0.27 19.67 -6.23
CA ALA A 210 -0.15 18.84 -5.02
C ALA A 210 0.81 17.66 -5.15
N VAL A 211 1.20 17.28 -6.38
CA VAL A 211 1.92 16.06 -6.70
C VAL A 211 3.30 16.40 -7.26
N GLY A 212 4.31 15.61 -6.94
CA GLY A 212 5.66 15.81 -7.48
C GLY A 212 6.59 14.67 -7.09
N TYR A 213 7.55 14.32 -7.96
CA TYR A 213 8.58 13.33 -7.67
C TYR A 213 9.70 13.93 -6.84
N ASP A 214 10.21 13.17 -5.89
CA ASP A 214 11.46 13.50 -5.18
C ASP A 214 12.37 12.27 -5.12
N ALA A 215 13.45 12.31 -5.87
CA ALA A 215 14.38 11.20 -5.99
C ALA A 215 15.08 10.83 -4.66
N SER A 216 15.27 11.79 -3.76
CA SER A 216 15.88 11.54 -2.45
C SER A 216 14.89 10.84 -1.53
N ALA A 217 13.68 11.39 -1.39
CA ALA A 217 12.62 10.79 -0.57
C ALA A 217 12.23 9.40 -1.08
N ASP A 218 12.16 9.21 -2.42
CA ASP A 218 11.91 7.90 -3.03
C ASP A 218 12.95 6.86 -2.58
N ARG A 219 14.23 7.16 -2.73
CA ARG A 219 15.30 6.24 -2.32
C ARG A 219 15.33 5.99 -0.82
N GLN A 220 15.18 7.04 0.00
CA GLN A 220 15.24 6.93 1.45
C GLN A 220 14.04 6.16 2.02
N SER A 221 12.83 6.41 1.50
CA SER A 221 11.64 5.68 1.93
C SER A 221 11.71 4.20 1.57
N TRP A 222 12.21 3.87 0.38
CA TRP A 222 12.42 2.48 -0.02
C TRP A 222 13.49 1.79 0.82
N ALA A 223 14.59 2.48 1.15
CA ALA A 223 15.63 1.96 2.05
C ALA A 223 15.08 1.74 3.48
N ALA A 224 14.25 2.64 3.99
CA ALA A 224 13.63 2.48 5.31
C ALA A 224 12.71 1.24 5.36
N MET A 225 11.91 1.01 4.31
CA MET A 225 11.12 -0.22 4.20
C MET A 225 12.00 -1.47 4.17
N ASN A 226 13.07 -1.45 3.37
CA ASN A 226 13.99 -2.58 3.29
C ASN A 226 14.64 -2.88 4.64
N ASN A 227 15.07 -1.84 5.37
CA ASN A 227 15.62 -2.03 6.72
C ASN A 227 14.61 -2.66 7.67
N LEU A 228 13.35 -2.21 7.65
CA LEU A 228 12.28 -2.82 8.44
C LEU A 228 12.06 -4.29 8.05
N PHE A 229 12.08 -4.61 6.76
CA PHE A 229 11.89 -5.97 6.27
C PHE A 229 13.08 -6.89 6.60
N ASP A 230 14.31 -6.35 6.60
CA ASP A 230 15.51 -7.10 7.00
C ASP A 230 15.55 -7.37 8.52
N GLU A 231 14.77 -6.64 9.35
CA GLU A 231 14.56 -6.95 10.78
C GLU A 231 13.53 -8.08 10.98
N LEU A 232 12.60 -8.27 10.05
CA LEU A 232 11.43 -9.13 10.25
C LEU A 232 11.54 -10.47 9.52
N PHE A 233 12.24 -10.49 8.38
CA PHE A 233 12.31 -11.59 7.43
C PHE A 233 13.77 -12.00 7.11
#